data_0360142712dbf54c2ed07be12e606e42
#
_entry.id   0360142712dbf54c2ed07be12e606e42
#
_cell.length_a   1.000
_cell.length_b   1.000
_cell.length_c   1.000
_cell.angle_alpha   90.00
_cell.angle_beta   90.00
_cell.angle_gamma   90.00
#
_symmetry.space_group_name_H-M   'P 1'
#
loop_
_entity.id
_entity.type
_entity.pdbx_description
1 polymer ?
#
loop_
_entity_poly.entity_id
_entity_poly.type
_entity_poly.pdbx_seq_one_letter_code
_entity_poly.pdbx_strand_id
1 'polypeptide(L)'
;MNPADSLQEKLDAGKIVIIDGGTGTEISRRGVTLETGRSWSANANIAFPDLVRDIHRDYILAGAELITTNTFSTSRDILQREGLSEQTDHINKQSVTLAMDARKRYATEETITVAGSIGAANTGTP
;
A
#
# COMPACT_ATOMS: atom_id res chain seq x y z
N MET A 1 9.23 18.64 -11.19
CA MET A 1 7.78 18.40 -10.93
C MET A 1 7.64 17.22 -9.99
N ASN A 2 6.81 17.34 -8.97
CA ASN A 2 6.59 16.22 -8.07
C ASN A 2 5.67 15.16 -8.72
N PRO A 3 5.66 13.92 -8.22
CA PRO A 3 4.85 12.84 -8.82
C PRO A 3 3.34 13.13 -8.87
N ALA A 4 2.80 13.84 -7.88
CA ALA A 4 1.38 14.16 -7.85
C ALA A 4 1.00 15.15 -8.97
N ASP A 5 1.84 16.14 -9.22
CA ASP A 5 1.62 17.10 -10.31
C ASP A 5 1.74 16.40 -11.68
N SER A 6 2.71 15.50 -11.82
CA SER A 6 2.88 14.70 -13.03
C SER A 6 1.65 13.83 -13.30
N LEU A 7 1.09 13.22 -12.26
CA LEU A 7 -0.14 12.43 -12.36
C LEU A 7 -1.31 13.32 -12.81
N GLN A 8 -1.45 14.49 -12.18
CA GLN A 8 -2.55 15.42 -12.50
C GLN A 8 -2.48 15.88 -13.97
N GLU A 9 -1.27 16.20 -14.45
CA GLU A 9 -1.08 16.59 -15.87
C GLU A 9 -1.49 15.48 -16.82
N LYS A 10 -1.15 14.22 -16.52
CA LYS A 10 -1.58 13.09 -17.34
C LYS A 10 -3.08 12.96 -17.38
N LEU A 11 -3.74 13.07 -16.23
CA LEU A 11 -5.19 12.98 -16.15
C LEU A 11 -5.88 14.15 -16.88
N ASP A 12 -5.37 15.36 -16.72
CA ASP A 12 -5.89 16.55 -17.41
C ASP A 12 -5.73 16.45 -18.94
N ALA A 13 -4.68 15.76 -19.39
CA ALA A 13 -4.45 15.49 -20.81
C ALA A 13 -5.28 14.30 -21.34
N GLY A 14 -6.14 13.70 -20.52
CA GLY A 14 -6.97 12.57 -20.90
C GLY A 14 -6.19 11.26 -21.08
N LYS A 15 -4.98 11.16 -20.52
CA LYS A 15 -4.19 9.94 -20.61
C LYS A 15 -4.67 8.88 -19.61
N ILE A 16 -4.55 7.62 -20.00
CA ILE A 16 -4.80 6.50 -19.11
C ILE A 16 -3.59 6.32 -18.20
N VAL A 17 -3.84 6.13 -16.92
CA VAL A 17 -2.82 5.85 -15.90
C VAL A 17 -3.01 4.40 -15.43
N ILE A 18 -1.94 3.63 -15.49
CA ILE A 18 -1.96 2.24 -15.01
C ILE A 18 -1.64 2.25 -13.52
N ILE A 19 -2.53 1.72 -12.72
CA ILE A 19 -2.33 1.56 -11.27
C ILE A 19 -1.91 0.13 -10.94
N ASP A 20 -1.43 -0.07 -9.73
CA ASP A 20 -1.13 -1.39 -9.20
C ASP A 20 -2.41 -2.21 -8.96
N GLY A 21 -2.26 -3.40 -8.38
CA GLY A 21 -3.34 -4.31 -8.03
C GLY A 21 -3.37 -4.63 -6.53
N GLY A 22 -4.00 -5.74 -6.18
CA GLY A 22 -4.17 -6.15 -4.79
C GLY A 22 -2.86 -6.51 -4.10
N THR A 23 -2.58 -5.88 -2.97
CA THR A 23 -1.40 -6.18 -2.16
C THR A 23 -1.66 -7.36 -1.23
N GLY A 24 -2.77 -7.36 -0.51
CA GLY A 24 -3.12 -8.46 0.41
C GLY A 24 -3.25 -9.80 -0.30
N THR A 25 -3.89 -9.82 -1.45
CA THR A 25 -4.05 -11.03 -2.27
C THR A 25 -2.68 -11.55 -2.74
N GLU A 26 -1.77 -10.66 -3.13
CA GLU A 26 -0.41 -11.03 -3.52
C GLU A 26 0.40 -11.59 -2.34
N ILE A 27 0.25 -11.02 -1.15
CA ILE A 27 0.89 -11.55 0.07
C ILE A 27 0.46 -13.00 0.28
N SER A 28 -0.85 -13.25 0.20
CA SER A 28 -1.41 -14.60 0.34
C SER A 28 -0.92 -15.55 -0.75
N ARG A 29 -0.93 -15.10 -2.00
CA ARG A 29 -0.47 -15.89 -3.14
C ARG A 29 1.00 -16.29 -3.03
N ARG A 30 1.82 -15.47 -2.38
CA ARG A 30 3.25 -15.73 -2.17
C ARG A 30 3.55 -16.62 -0.95
N GLY A 31 2.53 -17.23 -0.37
CA GLY A 31 2.68 -18.26 0.65
C GLY A 31 2.60 -17.78 2.09
N VAL A 32 2.33 -16.51 2.34
CA VAL A 32 2.09 -16.04 3.69
C VAL A 32 0.65 -16.37 4.08
N THR A 33 0.50 -17.19 5.10
CA THR A 33 -0.81 -17.45 5.68
C THR A 33 -1.25 -16.22 6.45
N LEU A 34 -2.29 -15.57 5.96
CA LEU A 34 -2.87 -14.42 6.61
C LEU A 34 -3.89 -14.90 7.64
N GLU A 35 -3.74 -14.43 8.86
CA GLU A 35 -4.72 -14.71 9.90
C GLU A 35 -6.07 -14.12 9.53
N THR A 36 -7.13 -14.78 9.97
CA THR A 36 -8.49 -14.29 9.75
C THR A 36 -8.73 -13.04 10.60
N GLY A 37 -9.11 -11.95 9.96
CA GLY A 37 -9.36 -10.67 10.62
C GLY A 37 -9.40 -9.54 9.61
N ARG A 38 -9.86 -8.37 10.05
CA ARG A 38 -9.97 -7.21 9.15
C ARG A 38 -8.63 -6.57 8.82
N SER A 39 -7.64 -6.76 9.69
CA SER A 39 -6.27 -6.26 9.47
C SER A 39 -5.35 -7.32 8.89
N TRP A 40 -5.93 -8.35 8.32
CA TRP A 40 -5.23 -9.54 7.85
C TRP A 40 -3.91 -9.29 7.10
N SER A 41 -3.80 -8.22 6.31
CA SER A 41 -2.57 -7.86 5.59
C SER A 41 -1.73 -6.79 6.29
N ALA A 42 -2.25 -6.15 7.32
CA ALA A 42 -1.59 -5.03 7.99
C ALA A 42 -0.29 -5.46 8.68
N ASN A 43 -0.32 -6.61 9.33
CA ASN A 43 0.84 -7.13 10.05
C ASN A 43 2.00 -7.50 9.12
N ALA A 44 1.73 -7.75 7.84
CA ALA A 44 2.78 -8.05 6.87
C ALA A 44 3.76 -6.89 6.69
N ASN A 45 3.32 -5.66 6.90
CA ASN A 45 4.20 -4.49 6.86
C ASN A 45 5.34 -4.59 7.90
N ILE A 46 5.09 -5.27 9.00
CA ILE A 46 6.03 -5.45 10.11
C ILE A 46 6.69 -6.81 10.06
N ALA A 47 5.91 -7.87 9.86
CA ALA A 47 6.41 -9.24 9.91
C ALA A 47 7.13 -9.67 8.62
N PHE A 48 6.71 -9.14 7.48
CA PHE A 48 7.25 -9.49 6.16
C PHE A 48 7.53 -8.26 5.31
N PRO A 49 8.34 -7.30 5.79
CA PRO A 49 8.55 -6.04 5.09
C PRO A 49 9.17 -6.22 3.70
N ASP A 50 10.12 -7.13 3.57
CA ASP A 50 10.77 -7.38 2.28
C ASP A 50 9.78 -7.91 1.24
N LEU A 51 8.84 -8.76 1.67
CA LEU A 51 7.80 -9.28 0.78
C LEU A 51 6.89 -8.17 0.28
N VAL A 52 6.45 -7.28 1.16
CA VAL A 52 5.58 -6.14 0.79
C VAL A 52 6.33 -5.22 -0.18
N ARG A 53 7.60 -4.89 0.10
CA ARG A 53 8.42 -4.09 -0.82
C ARG A 53 8.58 -4.77 -2.18
N ASP A 54 8.79 -6.09 -2.20
CA ASP A 54 8.94 -6.84 -3.45
C ASP A 54 7.65 -6.86 -4.27
N ILE A 55 6.50 -6.85 -3.62
CA ILE A 55 5.21 -6.71 -4.32
C ILE A 55 5.12 -5.35 -5.00
N HIS A 56 5.47 -4.27 -4.31
CA HIS A 56 5.52 -2.94 -4.92
C HIS A 56 6.50 -2.90 -6.09
N ARG A 57 7.69 -3.47 -5.93
CA ARG A 57 8.66 -3.61 -7.01
C ARG A 57 8.06 -4.28 -8.23
N ASP A 58 7.39 -5.40 -8.03
CA ASP A 58 6.87 -6.19 -9.14
C ASP A 58 5.75 -5.45 -9.89
N TYR A 59 4.91 -4.71 -9.19
CA TYR A 59 3.94 -3.84 -9.85
C TYR A 59 4.61 -2.70 -10.63
N ILE A 60 5.64 -2.08 -10.09
CA ILE A 60 6.42 -1.05 -10.81
C ILE A 60 7.03 -1.63 -12.08
N LEU A 61 7.69 -2.78 -11.97
CA LEU A 61 8.33 -3.45 -13.11
C LEU A 61 7.31 -3.93 -14.16
N ALA A 62 6.08 -4.22 -13.73
CA ALA A 62 4.98 -4.57 -14.64
C ALA A 62 4.38 -3.36 -15.36
N GLY A 63 4.74 -2.14 -14.99
CA GLY A 63 4.30 -0.92 -15.65
C GLY A 63 3.35 -0.04 -14.87
N ALA A 64 3.14 -0.29 -13.58
CA ALA A 64 2.33 0.59 -12.75
C ALA A 64 2.93 1.99 -12.67
N GLU A 65 2.12 3.00 -12.88
CA GLU A 65 2.48 4.41 -12.77
C GLU A 65 2.04 5.01 -11.43
N LEU A 66 1.20 4.28 -10.71
CA LEU A 66 0.78 4.58 -9.35
C LEU A 66 0.79 3.29 -8.55
N ILE A 67 1.43 3.31 -7.40
CA ILE A 67 1.39 2.22 -6.43
C ILE A 67 0.71 2.70 -5.15
N THR A 68 0.02 1.79 -4.49
CA THR A 68 -0.79 2.10 -3.31
C THR A 68 -0.17 1.48 -2.07
N THR A 69 -0.08 2.23 -0.98
CA THR A 69 0.43 1.70 0.29
C THR A 69 -0.47 0.60 0.85
N ASN A 70 0.10 -0.34 1.57
CA ASN A 70 -0.65 -1.42 2.23
C ASN A 70 -1.31 -0.92 3.53
N THR A 71 -2.26 0.02 3.39
CA THR A 71 -2.88 0.72 4.52
C THR A 71 -4.41 0.71 4.48
N PHE A 72 -5.02 -0.15 3.66
CA PHE A 72 -6.48 -0.24 3.58
C PHE A 72 -7.11 -0.68 4.91
N SER A 73 -6.47 -1.60 5.63
CA SER A 73 -6.97 -2.18 6.88
C SER A 73 -6.10 -1.79 8.09
N THR A 74 -5.50 -0.60 8.08
CA THR A 74 -4.56 -0.17 9.12
C THR A 74 -5.05 1.04 9.92
N SER A 75 -6.35 1.32 9.89
CA SER A 75 -6.91 2.35 10.76
C SER A 75 -6.84 1.92 12.23
N ARG A 76 -6.77 2.90 13.13
CA ARG A 76 -6.72 2.62 14.57
C ARG A 76 -7.88 1.75 15.02
N ASP A 77 -9.08 1.99 14.53
CA ASP A 77 -10.28 1.23 14.90
C ASP A 77 -10.17 -0.25 14.51
N ILE A 78 -9.66 -0.53 13.32
CA ILE A 78 -9.45 -1.91 12.86
C ILE A 78 -8.38 -2.59 13.71
N LEU A 79 -7.25 -1.90 13.90
CA LEU A 79 -6.12 -2.44 14.66
C LEU A 79 -6.46 -2.64 16.14
N GLN A 80 -7.30 -1.78 16.72
CA GLN A 80 -7.75 -1.90 18.10
C GLN A 80 -8.47 -3.22 18.36
N ARG A 81 -9.27 -3.67 17.42
CA ARG A 81 -10.02 -4.93 17.55
C ARG A 81 -9.11 -6.15 17.62
N GLU A 82 -7.90 -6.02 17.13
CA GLU A 82 -6.89 -7.08 17.12
C GLU A 82 -5.77 -6.83 18.14
N GLY A 83 -5.94 -5.86 19.04
CA GLY A 83 -4.97 -5.55 20.09
C GLY A 83 -3.72 -4.83 19.56
N LEU A 84 -3.78 -4.22 18.37
CA LEU A 84 -2.65 -3.59 17.71
C LEU A 84 -2.73 -2.06 17.64
N SER A 85 -3.65 -1.44 18.37
CA SER A 85 -3.87 0.01 18.27
C SER A 85 -2.65 0.85 18.64
N GLU A 86 -1.82 0.39 19.56
CA GLU A 86 -0.58 1.09 19.92
C GLU A 86 0.47 1.07 18.81
N GLN A 87 0.35 0.14 17.87
CA GLN A 87 1.25 0.02 16.73
C GLN A 87 0.74 0.73 15.47
N THR A 88 -0.38 1.43 15.56
CA THR A 88 -1.03 2.07 14.40
C THR A 88 -0.05 2.96 13.63
N ASP A 89 0.64 3.87 14.31
CA ASP A 89 1.58 4.78 13.67
C ASP A 89 2.75 4.02 13.05
N HIS A 90 3.28 3.03 13.76
CA HIS A 90 4.40 2.23 13.26
C HIS A 90 4.02 1.44 12.02
N ILE A 91 2.88 0.77 12.03
CA ILE A 91 2.39 -0.02 10.89
C ILE A 91 2.18 0.89 9.66
N ASN A 92 1.53 2.03 9.83
CA ASN A 92 1.26 2.94 8.72
C ASN A 92 2.54 3.59 8.17
N LYS A 93 3.42 4.04 9.04
CA LYS A 93 4.71 4.62 8.60
C LYS A 93 5.57 3.59 7.86
N GLN A 94 5.62 2.37 8.37
CA GLN A 94 6.36 1.30 7.71
C GLN A 94 5.78 0.99 6.34
N SER A 95 4.47 0.96 6.20
CA SER A 95 3.82 0.75 4.91
C SER A 95 4.22 1.79 3.88
N VAL A 96 4.24 3.06 4.27
CA VAL A 96 4.68 4.15 3.38
C VAL A 96 6.16 4.00 3.04
N THR A 97 6.99 3.69 4.03
CA THR A 97 8.44 3.50 3.83
C THR A 97 8.71 2.40 2.81
N LEU A 98 8.00 1.28 2.88
CA LEU A 98 8.18 0.17 1.94
C LEU A 98 7.82 0.56 0.49
N ALA A 99 6.74 1.30 0.31
CA ALA A 99 6.33 1.79 -1.01
C ALA A 99 7.34 2.81 -1.56
N MET A 100 7.79 3.74 -0.72
CA MET A 100 8.79 4.75 -1.11
C MET A 100 10.14 4.13 -1.42
N ASP A 101 10.54 3.11 -0.67
CA ASP A 101 11.77 2.35 -0.94
C ASP A 101 11.71 1.64 -2.30
N ALA A 102 10.60 0.99 -2.60
CA ALA A 102 10.41 0.34 -3.89
C ALA A 102 10.51 1.34 -5.03
N ARG A 103 9.83 2.48 -4.91
CA ARG A 103 9.92 3.56 -5.89
C ARG A 103 11.35 4.05 -6.08
N LYS A 104 12.05 4.33 -4.98
CA LYS A 104 13.42 4.84 -5.02
C LYS A 104 14.38 3.87 -5.72
N ARG A 105 14.18 2.56 -5.52
CA ARG A 105 15.08 1.53 -6.05
C ARG A 105 14.78 1.16 -7.50
N TYR A 106 13.53 1.21 -7.92
CA TYR A 106 13.08 0.60 -9.17
C TYR A 106 12.44 1.58 -10.15
N ALA A 107 12.19 2.80 -9.75
CA ALA A 107 11.62 3.83 -10.62
C ALA A 107 12.18 5.21 -10.29
N THR A 108 11.98 6.15 -11.21
CA THR A 108 12.25 7.57 -10.93
C THR A 108 11.04 8.17 -10.20
N GLU A 109 11.28 9.21 -9.39
CA GLU A 109 10.20 9.92 -8.69
C GLU A 109 9.17 10.53 -9.65
N GLU A 110 9.61 10.88 -10.86
CA GLU A 110 8.77 11.54 -11.87
C GLU A 110 7.80 10.56 -12.56
N THR A 111 8.06 9.25 -12.48
CA THR A 111 7.28 8.26 -13.22
C THR A 111 6.28 7.50 -12.36
N ILE A 112 6.50 7.43 -11.05
CA ILE A 112 5.67 6.63 -10.14
C ILE A 112 5.12 7.52 -9.01
N THR A 113 3.81 7.50 -8.84
CA THR A 113 3.14 8.15 -7.71
C THR A 113 2.88 7.10 -6.63
N VAL A 114 3.12 7.45 -5.38
CA VAL A 114 2.73 6.64 -4.22
C VAL A 114 1.46 7.24 -3.63
N ALA A 115 0.39 6.46 -3.62
CA ALA A 115 -0.89 6.84 -3.06
C ALA A 115 -1.13 6.14 -1.72
N GLY A 116 -1.67 6.85 -0.75
CA GLY A 116 -2.15 6.26 0.49
C GLY A 116 -3.50 5.58 0.28
N SER A 117 -3.62 4.35 0.73
CA SER A 117 -4.92 3.67 0.75
C SER A 117 -5.64 4.01 2.04
N ILE A 118 -6.89 4.41 1.92
CA ILE A 118 -7.76 4.71 3.06
C ILE A 118 -9.00 3.84 2.94
N GLY A 119 -9.13 2.91 3.87
CA GLY A 119 -10.33 2.09 3.99
C GLY A 119 -11.49 2.90 4.56
N ALA A 120 -12.70 2.51 4.23
CA ALA A 120 -13.88 3.11 4.83
C ALA A 120 -13.86 2.93 6.35
N ALA A 121 -14.15 4.01 7.07
CA ALA A 121 -14.34 3.91 8.51
C ALA A 121 -15.47 2.92 8.79
N ASN A 122 -15.18 1.96 9.62
CA ASN A 122 -16.22 1.06 10.07
C ASN A 122 -17.10 1.80 11.07
N THR A 123 -18.27 2.19 10.64
CA THR A 123 -19.22 2.96 11.43
C THR A 123 -19.81 2.17 12.61
N GLY A 124 -19.28 0.99 12.90
CA GLY A 124 -19.72 0.20 14.05
C GLY A 124 -21.13 -0.34 13.95
N THR A 125 -21.73 -0.28 12.80
CA THR A 125 -23.02 -0.95 12.59
C THR A 125 -22.83 -2.45 12.70
N PRO A 126 -23.54 -3.09 13.61
CA PRO A 126 -23.44 -4.52 13.75
C PRO A 126 -23.88 -5.23 12.50
#